data_f7fd097b19c1b2d205a387aa96969c11
#
_entry.id   f7fd097b19c1b2d205a387aa96969c11
#
_cell.length_a   1.000
_cell.length_b   1.000
_cell.length_c   1.000
_cell.angle_alpha   90.00
_cell.angle_beta   90.00
_cell.angle_gamma   90.00
#
_symmetry.space_group_name_H-M   'P 1'
#
loop_
_entity.id
_entity.type
_entity.pdbx_description
1 polymer ?
#
loop_
_entity_poly.entity_id
_entity_poly.type
_entity_poly.pdbx_seq_one_letter_code
_entity_poly.pdbx_strand_id
1 'polypeptide(L)'
;MRKKFEELEFKDGFLFAAAMADEELCRMVLERILEIPIRAVRVQSENTFLFNSDYRGIRLDVFADDGAGTVFDVEMQTVNRGNLPKRSRLYQAHMDVGALKPGDSFDALPESFIIFLCTFDPFGEGRFRYTFRAQCLESGGSLEDGACRVFLNTAGAREDEVPPELVQFLRYVGDGNGAGNFPDDPLISRIQERIAGLKKSRRMEERYMLFAEMLGEERKEGKREGREEGKKLGENRILELLEKMEEAGLSPDISRLKREPGYLEKMLEKFHLSDFDQ
;
A
#
# COMPACT_ATOMS: atom_id res chain seq x y z
N MET A 1 13.86 14.53 4.86
CA MET A 1 15.15 14.37 4.19
C MET A 1 15.11 13.07 3.43
N ARG A 2 15.63 12.96 2.20
CA ARG A 2 15.61 11.74 1.40
C ARG A 2 16.73 10.82 1.89
N LYS A 3 16.46 9.52 2.13
CA LYS A 3 17.50 8.52 2.44
C LYS A 3 18.47 8.40 1.26
N LYS A 4 19.77 8.24 1.54
CA LYS A 4 20.75 7.86 0.52
C LYS A 4 20.56 6.39 0.16
N PHE A 5 21.06 5.96 -0.99
CA PHE A 5 20.93 4.57 -1.45
C PHE A 5 21.53 3.57 -0.45
N GLU A 6 22.67 3.90 0.12
CA GLU A 6 23.36 3.06 1.12
C GLU A 6 22.56 2.94 2.45
N GLU A 7 21.71 3.93 2.74
CA GLU A 7 20.88 3.98 3.96
C GLU A 7 19.57 3.21 3.82
N LEU A 8 19.24 2.72 2.61
CA LEU A 8 18.02 1.96 2.38
C LEU A 8 18.07 0.63 3.13
N GLU A 9 16.92 0.25 3.65
CA GLU A 9 16.66 -0.99 4.37
C GLU A 9 15.74 -1.89 3.55
N PHE A 10 15.62 -3.17 3.89
CA PHE A 10 14.71 -4.10 3.19
C PHE A 10 13.26 -3.60 3.16
N LYS A 11 12.81 -2.90 4.21
CA LYS A 11 11.46 -2.28 4.27
C LYS A 11 11.28 -1.02 3.40
N ASP A 12 12.33 -0.48 2.79
CA ASP A 12 12.18 0.62 1.83
C ASP A 12 11.74 0.08 0.47
N GLY A 13 10.59 0.51 -0.06
CA GLY A 13 9.91 -0.10 -1.20
C GLY A 13 10.79 -0.33 -2.44
N PHE A 14 11.71 0.62 -2.77
CA PHE A 14 12.64 0.42 -3.88
C PHE A 14 13.58 -0.78 -3.66
N LEU A 15 14.17 -0.90 -2.46
CA LEU A 15 15.10 -1.98 -2.16
C LEU A 15 14.37 -3.31 -1.98
N PHE A 16 13.16 -3.27 -1.42
CA PHE A 16 12.27 -4.42 -1.32
C PHE A 16 11.95 -4.99 -2.71
N ALA A 17 11.43 -4.18 -3.63
CA ALA A 17 11.11 -4.64 -4.99
C ALA A 17 12.36 -5.15 -5.73
N ALA A 18 13.50 -4.47 -5.58
CA ALA A 18 14.76 -4.90 -6.19
C ALA A 18 15.32 -6.22 -5.61
N ALA A 19 15.13 -6.46 -4.32
CA ALA A 19 15.51 -7.71 -3.67
C ALA A 19 14.58 -8.85 -4.08
N MET A 20 13.28 -8.63 -4.03
CA MET A 20 12.24 -9.60 -4.39
C MET A 20 12.19 -9.94 -5.89
N ALA A 21 12.86 -9.18 -6.74
CA ALA A 21 13.07 -9.53 -8.15
C ALA A 21 13.97 -10.77 -8.35
N ASP A 22 14.65 -11.25 -7.31
CA ASP A 22 15.31 -12.55 -7.28
C ASP A 22 14.24 -13.62 -7.03
N GLU A 23 13.96 -14.47 -8.03
CA GLU A 23 12.88 -15.45 -8.00
C GLU A 23 13.03 -16.46 -6.87
N GLU A 24 14.25 -16.87 -6.55
CA GLU A 24 14.51 -17.80 -5.44
C GLU A 24 14.25 -17.14 -4.09
N LEU A 25 14.68 -15.89 -3.92
CA LEU A 25 14.39 -15.14 -2.69
C LEU A 25 12.89 -14.89 -2.54
N CYS A 26 12.20 -14.51 -3.63
CA CYS A 26 10.75 -14.32 -3.63
C CYS A 26 10.03 -15.62 -3.21
N ARG A 27 10.41 -16.74 -3.78
CA ARG A 27 9.88 -18.07 -3.42
C ARG A 27 10.05 -18.36 -1.93
N MET A 28 11.27 -18.17 -1.39
CA MET A 28 11.56 -18.40 0.03
C MET A 28 10.72 -17.49 0.95
N VAL A 29 10.53 -16.23 0.58
CA VAL A 29 9.68 -15.29 1.34
C VAL A 29 8.22 -15.73 1.31
N LEU A 30 7.70 -16.12 0.14
CA LEU A 30 6.32 -16.61 0.01
C LEU A 30 6.08 -17.89 0.81
N GLU A 31 6.99 -18.86 0.74
CA GLU A 31 6.91 -20.09 1.56
C GLU A 31 6.93 -19.78 3.06
N ARG A 32 7.76 -18.82 3.50
CA ARG A 32 7.82 -18.39 4.90
C ARG A 32 6.49 -17.76 5.37
N ILE A 33 5.83 -16.98 4.51
CA ILE A 33 4.60 -16.26 4.84
C ILE A 33 3.38 -17.18 4.82
N LEU A 34 3.30 -18.03 3.79
CA LEU A 34 2.10 -18.82 3.51
C LEU A 34 2.14 -20.24 4.09
N GLU A 35 3.30 -20.71 4.49
CA GLU A 35 3.53 -22.08 5.01
C GLU A 35 3.08 -23.18 4.01
N ILE A 36 3.14 -22.88 2.72
CA ILE A 36 2.87 -23.83 1.63
C ILE A 36 4.12 -24.05 0.79
N PRO A 37 4.36 -25.26 0.27
CA PRO A 37 5.49 -25.51 -0.63
C PRO A 37 5.24 -24.84 -1.99
N ILE A 38 6.21 -24.07 -2.46
CA ILE A 38 6.18 -23.39 -3.76
C ILE A 38 7.36 -23.86 -4.59
N ARG A 39 7.09 -24.53 -5.72
CA ARG A 39 8.14 -25.14 -6.53
C ARG A 39 9.05 -24.10 -7.19
N ALA A 40 8.46 -23.09 -7.76
CA ALA A 40 9.14 -22.00 -8.44
C ALA A 40 8.20 -20.79 -8.53
N VAL A 41 8.74 -19.61 -8.71
CA VAL A 41 7.98 -18.40 -9.05
C VAL A 41 8.67 -17.66 -10.19
N ARG A 42 7.89 -16.94 -10.97
CA ARG A 42 8.35 -15.92 -11.92
C ARG A 42 7.95 -14.57 -11.37
N VAL A 43 8.88 -13.66 -11.26
CA VAL A 43 8.65 -12.35 -10.67
C VAL A 43 8.59 -11.27 -11.74
N GLN A 44 7.53 -10.48 -11.69
CA GLN A 44 7.38 -9.24 -12.43
C GLN A 44 7.37 -8.09 -11.43
N SER A 45 8.54 -7.47 -11.21
CA SER A 45 8.66 -6.32 -10.32
C SER A 45 8.07 -5.06 -10.97
N GLU A 46 7.35 -4.27 -10.17
CA GLU A 46 6.73 -3.02 -10.61
C GLU A 46 5.66 -3.20 -11.72
N ASN A 47 4.85 -4.24 -11.60
CA ASN A 47 3.77 -4.48 -12.56
C ASN A 47 2.69 -3.38 -12.44
N THR A 48 2.49 -2.63 -13.50
CA THR A 48 1.50 -1.54 -13.54
C THR A 48 0.30 -1.99 -14.36
N PHE A 49 -0.84 -2.13 -13.71
CA PHE A 49 -2.11 -2.38 -14.39
C PHE A 49 -2.77 -1.03 -14.70
N LEU A 50 -2.68 -0.62 -15.97
CA LEU A 50 -3.37 0.55 -16.50
C LEU A 50 -4.57 0.06 -17.32
N PHE A 51 -5.76 0.18 -16.76
CA PHE A 51 -7.00 0.00 -17.51
C PHE A 51 -7.54 1.35 -17.88
N ASN A 52 -7.43 1.77 -19.11
CA ASN A 52 -8.04 2.98 -19.66
C ASN A 52 -7.86 4.26 -18.80
N SER A 53 -7.72 5.42 -19.41
CA SER A 53 -7.52 6.72 -18.75
C SER A 53 -8.60 7.09 -17.71
N ASP A 54 -9.76 6.44 -17.77
CA ASP A 54 -10.93 6.74 -16.92
C ASP A 54 -10.92 5.98 -15.58
N TYR A 55 -9.99 5.05 -15.38
CA TYR A 55 -9.91 4.23 -14.16
C TYR A 55 -8.58 4.45 -13.44
N ARG A 56 -8.64 4.42 -12.10
CA ARG A 56 -7.44 4.47 -11.28
C ARG A 56 -6.57 3.24 -11.52
N GLY A 57 -5.45 3.39 -12.22
CA GLY A 57 -4.42 2.36 -12.33
C GLY A 57 -3.84 2.00 -10.95
N ILE A 58 -3.37 0.78 -10.83
CA ILE A 58 -2.59 0.33 -9.67
C ILE A 58 -1.20 -0.07 -10.12
N ARG A 59 -0.24 0.09 -9.21
CA ARG A 59 1.12 -0.40 -9.35
C ARG A 59 1.35 -1.37 -8.20
N LEU A 60 1.70 -2.61 -8.53
CA LEU A 60 2.07 -3.63 -7.56
C LEU A 60 3.58 -3.57 -7.31
N ASP A 61 3.99 -3.72 -6.06
CA ASP A 61 5.41 -3.70 -5.70
C ASP A 61 6.11 -4.96 -6.24
N VAL A 62 5.52 -6.14 -6.00
CA VAL A 62 6.03 -7.43 -6.48
C VAL A 62 4.87 -8.32 -6.89
N PHE A 63 4.74 -8.58 -8.19
CA PHE A 63 3.81 -9.57 -8.71
C PHE A 63 4.57 -10.83 -9.10
N ALA A 64 4.10 -12.00 -8.66
CA ALA A 64 4.71 -13.28 -8.98
C ALA A 64 3.64 -14.30 -9.37
N ASP A 65 4.02 -15.27 -10.23
CA ASP A 65 3.22 -16.44 -10.57
C ASP A 65 4.05 -17.72 -10.40
N ASP A 66 3.41 -18.83 -9.99
CA ASP A 66 4.08 -20.12 -9.81
C ASP A 66 4.08 -20.98 -11.08
N GLY A 67 3.46 -20.51 -12.15
CA GLY A 67 3.27 -21.26 -13.40
C GLY A 67 2.34 -22.48 -13.29
N ALA A 68 1.72 -22.68 -12.13
CA ALA A 68 0.81 -23.79 -11.83
C ALA A 68 -0.64 -23.33 -11.56
N GLY A 69 -0.90 -22.04 -11.65
CA GLY A 69 -2.24 -21.45 -11.49
C GLY A 69 -2.41 -20.65 -10.22
N THR A 70 -1.31 -20.23 -9.57
CA THR A 70 -1.34 -19.35 -8.40
C THR A 70 -0.58 -18.06 -8.70
N VAL A 71 -1.17 -16.92 -8.30
CA VAL A 71 -0.55 -15.60 -8.43
C VAL A 71 -0.43 -14.92 -7.05
N PHE A 72 0.62 -14.15 -6.90
CA PHE A 72 0.97 -13.49 -5.65
C PHE A 72 1.24 -12.01 -5.90
N ASP A 73 0.69 -11.16 -5.06
CA ASP A 73 1.03 -9.75 -4.95
C ASP A 73 1.61 -9.51 -3.56
N VAL A 74 2.84 -8.99 -3.46
CA VAL A 74 3.51 -8.72 -2.19
C VAL A 74 3.86 -7.24 -2.10
N GLU A 75 3.24 -6.58 -1.12
CA GLU A 75 3.29 -5.14 -0.91
C GLU A 75 4.00 -4.77 0.39
N MET A 76 4.99 -3.88 0.33
CA MET A 76 5.64 -3.32 1.52
C MET A 76 4.93 -2.05 1.97
N GLN A 77 4.47 -2.01 3.21
CA GLN A 77 3.73 -0.87 3.77
C GLN A 77 4.39 -0.33 5.04
N THR A 78 4.97 0.86 4.95
CA THR A 78 5.64 1.52 6.08
C THR A 78 4.82 2.64 6.72
N VAL A 79 3.66 2.98 6.13
CA VAL A 79 2.77 4.04 6.62
C VAL A 79 1.33 3.55 6.65
N ASN A 80 0.69 3.63 7.82
CA ASN A 80 -0.73 3.32 7.95
C ASN A 80 -1.60 4.48 7.44
N ARG A 81 -2.32 4.25 6.35
CA ARG A 81 -3.30 5.21 5.78
C ARG A 81 -4.75 4.82 6.07
N GLY A 82 -4.99 3.77 6.86
CA GLY A 82 -6.31 3.29 7.23
C GLY A 82 -7.15 2.70 6.07
N ASN A 83 -6.56 2.46 4.90
CA ASN A 83 -7.30 2.08 3.69
C ASN A 83 -6.92 0.71 3.10
N LEU A 84 -6.06 -0.06 3.77
CA LEU A 84 -5.57 -1.34 3.27
C LEU A 84 -6.68 -2.34 2.91
N PRO A 85 -7.77 -2.49 3.69
CA PRO A 85 -8.84 -3.42 3.32
C PRO A 85 -9.50 -3.08 1.97
N LYS A 86 -9.75 -1.80 1.70
CA LYS A 86 -10.33 -1.36 0.42
C LYS A 86 -9.30 -1.45 -0.71
N ARG A 87 -8.03 -1.15 -0.43
CA ARG A 87 -6.94 -1.32 -1.39
C ARG A 87 -6.77 -2.77 -1.82
N SER A 88 -6.75 -3.71 -0.87
CA SER A 88 -6.62 -5.14 -1.17
C SER A 88 -7.75 -5.64 -2.09
N ARG A 89 -8.99 -5.15 -1.88
CA ARG A 89 -10.11 -5.47 -2.75
C ARG A 89 -9.92 -4.93 -4.18
N LEU A 90 -9.40 -3.71 -4.32
CA LEU A 90 -9.12 -3.13 -5.63
C LEU A 90 -8.00 -3.89 -6.35
N TYR A 91 -6.94 -4.27 -5.63
CA TYR A 91 -5.82 -5.04 -6.17
C TYR A 91 -6.30 -6.41 -6.66
N GLN A 92 -7.14 -7.10 -5.86
CA GLN A 92 -7.77 -8.36 -6.28
C GLN A 92 -8.52 -8.20 -7.60
N ALA A 93 -9.41 -7.20 -7.70
CA ALA A 93 -10.19 -6.98 -8.91
C ALA A 93 -9.31 -6.73 -10.16
N HIS A 94 -8.18 -6.02 -10.00
CA HIS A 94 -7.25 -5.78 -11.10
C HIS A 94 -6.50 -7.05 -11.51
N MET A 95 -6.08 -7.87 -10.56
CA MET A 95 -5.44 -9.15 -10.83
C MET A 95 -6.40 -10.08 -11.58
N ASP A 96 -7.65 -10.18 -11.14
CA ASP A 96 -8.66 -11.04 -11.73
C ASP A 96 -9.01 -10.60 -13.17
N VAL A 97 -9.22 -9.30 -13.39
CA VAL A 97 -9.46 -8.75 -14.75
C VAL A 97 -8.24 -8.96 -15.66
N GLY A 98 -7.03 -8.84 -15.12
CA GLY A 98 -5.80 -9.07 -15.87
C GLY A 98 -5.54 -10.55 -16.21
N ALA A 99 -6.12 -11.47 -15.46
CA ALA A 99 -5.89 -12.91 -15.62
C ALA A 99 -6.72 -13.55 -16.74
N LEU A 100 -7.92 -13.04 -17.02
CA LEU A 100 -8.84 -13.59 -18.03
C LEU A 100 -8.84 -12.78 -19.32
N LYS A 101 -8.92 -13.50 -20.46
CA LYS A 101 -9.18 -12.91 -21.77
C LYS A 101 -10.65 -13.04 -22.14
N PRO A 102 -11.15 -12.23 -23.08
CA PRO A 102 -12.50 -12.41 -23.59
C PRO A 102 -12.74 -13.83 -24.12
N GLY A 103 -13.72 -14.51 -23.53
CA GLY A 103 -14.08 -15.89 -23.90
C GLY A 103 -13.48 -16.99 -23.03
N ASP A 104 -12.56 -16.65 -22.11
CA ASP A 104 -12.06 -17.62 -21.13
C ASP A 104 -13.15 -18.02 -20.13
N SER A 105 -13.08 -19.27 -19.62
CA SER A 105 -13.93 -19.71 -18.53
C SER A 105 -13.55 -19.01 -17.24
N PHE A 106 -14.54 -18.72 -16.38
CA PHE A 106 -14.27 -18.21 -15.02
C PHE A 106 -13.48 -19.21 -14.17
N ASP A 107 -13.55 -20.52 -14.46
CA ASP A 107 -12.76 -21.54 -13.78
C ASP A 107 -11.25 -21.43 -14.07
N ALA A 108 -10.86 -20.61 -15.05
CA ALA A 108 -9.46 -20.32 -15.36
C ALA A 108 -8.88 -19.18 -14.50
N LEU A 109 -9.67 -18.56 -13.61
CA LEU A 109 -9.12 -17.62 -12.63
C LEU A 109 -8.10 -18.34 -11.74
N PRO A 110 -6.89 -17.78 -11.58
CA PRO A 110 -5.89 -18.37 -10.71
C PRO A 110 -6.26 -18.23 -9.23
N GLU A 111 -5.75 -19.13 -8.39
CA GLU A 111 -5.67 -18.82 -6.97
C GLU A 111 -4.81 -17.57 -6.76
N SER A 112 -5.21 -16.70 -5.85
CA SER A 112 -4.58 -15.40 -5.69
C SER A 112 -4.33 -15.05 -4.22
N PHE A 113 -3.11 -14.58 -3.95
CA PHE A 113 -2.69 -14.12 -2.65
C PHE A 113 -2.27 -12.66 -2.72
N ILE A 114 -2.95 -11.78 -1.98
CA ILE A 114 -2.53 -10.41 -1.78
C ILE A 114 -1.95 -10.28 -0.39
N ILE A 115 -0.67 -9.98 -0.32
CA ILE A 115 0.14 -9.99 0.89
C ILE A 115 0.63 -8.58 1.19
N PHE A 116 0.19 -8.00 2.30
CA PHE A 116 0.70 -6.73 2.80
C PHE A 116 1.68 -6.98 3.95
N LEU A 117 2.94 -6.61 3.77
CA LEU A 117 3.96 -6.64 4.79
C LEU A 117 4.04 -5.25 5.45
N CYS A 118 3.43 -5.11 6.65
CA CYS A 118 3.25 -3.84 7.34
C CYS A 118 4.27 -3.67 8.47
N THR A 119 4.91 -2.49 8.56
CA THR A 119 5.74 -2.12 9.71
C THR A 119 4.93 -1.59 10.90
N PHE A 120 3.63 -1.75 10.86
CA PHE A 120 2.64 -1.35 11.86
C PHE A 120 1.53 -2.39 11.94
N ASP A 121 0.75 -2.37 13.03
CA ASP A 121 -0.43 -3.23 13.14
C ASP A 121 -1.62 -2.61 12.36
N PRO A 122 -2.07 -3.24 11.26
CA PRO A 122 -3.15 -2.71 10.44
C PRO A 122 -4.53 -2.80 11.08
N PHE A 123 -4.72 -3.67 12.09
CA PHE A 123 -6.02 -3.93 12.72
C PHE A 123 -6.03 -3.70 14.23
N GLY A 124 -4.86 -3.49 14.87
CA GLY A 124 -4.77 -3.14 16.29
C GLY A 124 -4.98 -4.32 17.24
N GLU A 125 -4.95 -5.58 16.77
CA GLU A 125 -5.16 -6.76 17.60
C GLU A 125 -3.85 -7.43 18.10
N GLY A 126 -2.69 -6.90 17.72
CA GLY A 126 -1.38 -7.39 18.14
C GLY A 126 -0.95 -8.72 17.52
N ARG A 127 -1.63 -9.20 16.48
CA ARG A 127 -1.23 -10.44 15.78
C ARG A 127 -0.09 -10.16 14.80
N PHE A 128 0.73 -11.18 14.54
CA PHE A 128 1.76 -11.13 13.48
C PHE A 128 1.16 -11.34 12.09
N ARG A 129 0.07 -12.11 11.98
CA ARG A 129 -0.61 -12.42 10.72
C ARG A 129 -2.12 -12.33 10.86
N TYR A 130 -2.74 -11.72 9.87
CA TYR A 130 -4.19 -11.67 9.67
C TYR A 130 -4.49 -12.23 8.28
N THR A 131 -5.25 -13.32 8.22
CA THR A 131 -5.63 -13.98 6.97
C THR A 131 -7.13 -13.86 6.76
N PHE A 132 -7.52 -13.36 5.59
CA PHE A 132 -8.92 -13.17 5.22
C PHE A 132 -9.25 -13.99 3.98
N ARG A 133 -10.33 -14.75 4.08
CA ARG A 133 -11.00 -15.47 2.99
C ARG A 133 -12.49 -15.21 3.07
N ALA A 134 -13.22 -15.37 1.96
CA ALA A 134 -14.67 -15.24 1.96
C ALA A 134 -15.34 -16.42 2.67
N GLN A 135 -16.35 -16.12 3.51
CA GLN A 135 -17.05 -17.10 4.32
C GLN A 135 -18.56 -16.84 4.29
N CYS A 136 -19.36 -17.91 4.23
CA CYS A 136 -20.80 -17.84 4.41
C CYS A 136 -21.12 -17.55 5.88
N LEU A 137 -21.81 -16.46 6.15
CA LEU A 137 -22.15 -16.04 7.52
C LEU A 137 -23.15 -17.00 8.20
N GLU A 138 -24.02 -17.64 7.42
CA GLU A 138 -25.07 -18.51 7.92
C GLU A 138 -24.55 -19.90 8.30
N SER A 139 -23.58 -20.44 7.54
CA SER A 139 -23.07 -21.81 7.74
C SER A 139 -21.65 -21.86 8.30
N GLY A 140 -20.90 -20.76 8.24
CA GLY A 140 -19.47 -20.73 8.55
C GLY A 140 -18.59 -21.40 7.49
N GLY A 141 -19.16 -21.86 6.36
CA GLY A 141 -18.42 -22.52 5.27
C GLY A 141 -17.59 -21.54 4.46
N SER A 142 -16.45 -22.00 3.90
CA SER A 142 -15.63 -21.23 2.97
C SER A 142 -16.35 -21.07 1.63
N LEU A 143 -16.17 -19.93 0.95
CA LEU A 143 -16.64 -19.71 -0.41
C LEU A 143 -15.80 -20.46 -1.45
N GLU A 144 -14.54 -20.74 -1.12
CA GLU A 144 -13.57 -21.45 -2.00
C GLU A 144 -13.37 -20.77 -3.37
N ASP A 145 -13.42 -19.42 -3.38
CA ASP A 145 -13.24 -18.61 -4.57
C ASP A 145 -11.76 -18.42 -4.99
N GLY A 146 -10.82 -19.06 -4.29
CA GLY A 146 -9.40 -18.99 -4.55
C GLY A 146 -8.73 -17.66 -4.12
N ALA A 147 -9.48 -16.69 -3.61
CA ALA A 147 -8.94 -15.39 -3.19
C ALA A 147 -8.53 -15.39 -1.71
N CYS A 148 -7.29 -14.98 -1.43
CA CYS A 148 -6.75 -14.87 -0.09
C CYS A 148 -6.04 -13.52 0.12
N ARG A 149 -6.31 -12.87 1.26
CA ARG A 149 -5.63 -11.64 1.66
C ARG A 149 -4.91 -11.85 2.97
N VAL A 150 -3.61 -11.57 2.98
CA VAL A 150 -2.74 -11.75 4.14
C VAL A 150 -2.14 -10.41 4.52
N PHE A 151 -2.31 -10.02 5.78
CA PHE A 151 -1.70 -8.82 6.33
C PHE A 151 -0.73 -9.25 7.42
N LEU A 152 0.52 -8.88 7.25
CA LEU A 152 1.59 -9.18 8.19
C LEU A 152 1.96 -7.93 8.98
N ASN A 153 2.21 -8.10 10.25
CA ASN A 153 2.55 -7.02 11.18
C ASN A 153 3.91 -7.30 11.80
N THR A 154 4.90 -6.44 11.56
CA THR A 154 6.23 -6.61 12.14
C THR A 154 6.31 -6.28 13.63
N ALA A 155 5.28 -5.60 14.15
CA ALA A 155 5.15 -5.20 15.57
C ALA A 155 4.17 -6.09 16.34
N GLY A 156 3.93 -7.32 15.88
CA GLY A 156 3.06 -8.28 16.57
C GLY A 156 3.60 -8.68 17.96
N ALA A 157 2.68 -9.12 18.82
CA ALA A 157 2.98 -9.56 20.18
C ALA A 157 2.56 -11.00 20.47
N ARG A 158 1.76 -11.63 19.61
CA ARG A 158 1.22 -12.99 19.80
C ARG A 158 2.07 -14.00 19.02
N GLU A 159 3.22 -14.36 19.60
CA GLU A 159 4.20 -15.24 18.96
C GLU A 159 3.73 -16.70 18.85
N ASP A 160 2.84 -17.12 19.74
CA ASP A 160 2.28 -18.48 19.80
C ASP A 160 1.27 -18.79 18.68
N GLU A 161 0.81 -17.77 17.96
CA GLU A 161 -0.17 -17.92 16.88
C GLU A 161 0.45 -18.20 15.51
N VAL A 162 1.77 -18.08 15.37
CA VAL A 162 2.51 -18.25 14.10
C VAL A 162 3.84 -18.97 14.34
N PRO A 163 4.45 -19.58 13.31
CA PRO A 163 5.76 -20.22 13.46
C PRO A 163 6.84 -19.24 13.90
N PRO A 164 7.79 -19.68 14.76
CA PRO A 164 8.89 -18.83 15.24
C PRO A 164 9.72 -18.22 14.10
N GLU A 165 9.89 -18.95 13.00
CA GLU A 165 10.62 -18.51 11.83
C GLU A 165 9.92 -17.32 11.12
N LEU A 166 8.59 -17.28 11.14
CA LEU A 166 7.83 -16.14 10.62
C LEU A 166 7.99 -14.93 11.56
N VAL A 167 7.96 -15.15 12.88
CA VAL A 167 8.22 -14.07 13.86
C VAL A 167 9.62 -13.46 13.64
N GLN A 168 10.64 -14.30 13.48
CA GLN A 168 12.02 -13.85 13.22
C GLN A 168 12.11 -13.01 11.94
N PHE A 169 11.51 -13.50 10.86
CA PHE A 169 11.47 -12.78 9.58
C PHE A 169 10.77 -11.42 9.73
N LEU A 170 9.62 -11.37 10.38
CA LEU A 170 8.87 -10.12 10.56
C LEU A 170 9.62 -9.13 11.45
N ARG A 171 10.26 -9.58 12.51
CA ARG A 171 11.14 -8.76 13.35
C ARG A 171 12.33 -8.21 12.57
N TYR A 172 12.98 -9.04 11.76
CA TYR A 172 14.06 -8.61 10.87
C TYR A 172 13.60 -7.47 9.94
N VAL A 173 12.42 -7.63 9.31
CA VAL A 173 11.83 -6.58 8.44
C VAL A 173 11.55 -5.32 9.24
N GLY A 174 11.01 -5.41 10.44
CA GLY A 174 10.68 -4.28 11.29
C GLY A 174 11.90 -3.49 11.75
N ASP A 175 12.94 -4.18 12.20
CA ASP A 175 14.18 -3.60 12.73
C ASP A 175 15.07 -2.95 11.66
N GLY A 176 14.84 -3.28 10.39
CA GLY A 176 15.46 -2.65 9.23
C GLY A 176 16.79 -3.29 8.81
N ASN A 177 17.89 -3.05 9.46
CA ASN A 177 19.23 -3.52 9.02
C ASN A 177 19.81 -4.68 9.84
N GLY A 178 18.97 -5.42 10.57
CA GLY A 178 19.42 -6.58 11.31
C GLY A 178 20.30 -6.24 12.52
N ALA A 179 20.01 -5.13 13.21
CA ALA A 179 20.63 -4.82 14.50
C ALA A 179 20.29 -5.88 15.59
N GLY A 180 19.25 -6.69 15.33
CA GLY A 180 18.91 -7.85 16.15
C GLY A 180 19.83 -9.04 15.87
N ASN A 181 20.06 -9.86 16.89
CA ASN A 181 20.72 -11.17 16.73
C ASN A 181 19.68 -12.14 16.14
N PHE A 182 19.73 -12.34 14.80
CA PHE A 182 18.91 -13.33 14.12
C PHE A 182 19.75 -14.58 13.94
N PRO A 183 19.56 -15.63 14.76
CA PRO A 183 20.35 -16.85 14.66
C PRO A 183 20.08 -17.50 13.30
N ASP A 184 21.14 -17.92 12.64
CA ASP A 184 21.29 -18.74 11.42
C ASP A 184 19.99 -19.06 10.61
N ASP A 185 19.16 -18.05 10.32
CA ASP A 185 18.00 -18.22 9.45
C ASP A 185 18.42 -18.10 7.98
N PRO A 186 18.25 -19.16 7.17
CA PRO A 186 18.69 -19.16 5.77
C PRO A 186 18.02 -18.06 4.92
N LEU A 187 16.74 -17.73 5.19
CA LEU A 187 16.03 -16.69 4.48
C LEU A 187 16.61 -15.32 4.81
N ILE A 188 16.82 -15.01 6.08
CA ILE A 188 17.39 -13.73 6.53
C ILE A 188 18.79 -13.56 5.97
N SER A 189 19.63 -14.59 6.03
CA SER A 189 20.97 -14.60 5.45
C SER A 189 20.94 -14.31 3.95
N ARG A 190 20.02 -14.93 3.22
CA ARG A 190 19.84 -14.73 1.79
C ARG A 190 19.39 -13.30 1.46
N ILE A 191 18.47 -12.72 2.27
CA ILE A 191 18.06 -11.32 2.13
C ILE A 191 19.26 -10.39 2.33
N GLN A 192 20.06 -10.60 3.37
CA GLN A 192 21.23 -9.78 3.68
C GLN A 192 22.27 -9.83 2.57
N GLU A 193 22.59 -11.02 2.05
CA GLU A 193 23.50 -11.20 0.90
C GLU A 193 22.98 -10.45 -0.35
N ARG A 194 21.68 -10.59 -0.63
CA ARG A 194 21.05 -9.94 -1.77
C ARG A 194 21.13 -8.42 -1.66
N ILE A 195 20.77 -7.85 -0.49
CA ILE A 195 20.85 -6.42 -0.21
C ILE A 195 22.29 -5.91 -0.34
N ALA A 196 23.25 -6.65 0.24
CA ALA A 196 24.67 -6.27 0.14
C ALA A 196 25.17 -6.27 -1.31
N GLY A 197 24.71 -7.21 -2.13
CA GLY A 197 24.97 -7.25 -3.57
C GLY A 197 24.36 -6.06 -4.32
N LEU A 198 23.09 -5.75 -4.05
CA LEU A 198 22.39 -4.62 -4.66
C LEU A 198 23.06 -3.29 -4.31
N LYS A 199 23.44 -3.09 -3.04
CA LYS A 199 24.10 -1.86 -2.57
C LYS A 199 25.49 -1.62 -3.19
N LYS A 200 26.17 -2.66 -3.65
CA LYS A 200 27.44 -2.56 -4.39
C LYS A 200 27.26 -2.22 -5.87
N SER A 201 26.05 -2.28 -6.38
CA SER A 201 25.75 -2.08 -7.81
C SER A 201 25.54 -0.61 -8.12
N ARG A 202 26.47 0.02 -8.84
CA ARG A 202 26.33 1.38 -9.34
C ARG A 202 25.08 1.58 -10.20
N ARG A 203 24.71 0.57 -11.01
CA ARG A 203 23.48 0.59 -11.80
C ARG A 203 22.23 0.70 -10.93
N MET A 204 22.20 0.03 -9.77
CA MET A 204 21.06 0.12 -8.84
C MET A 204 20.99 1.47 -8.15
N GLU A 205 22.14 2.04 -7.81
CA GLU A 205 22.21 3.39 -7.27
C GLU A 205 21.65 4.44 -8.28
N GLU A 206 22.08 4.36 -9.55
CA GLU A 206 21.58 5.21 -10.63
C GLU A 206 20.06 5.06 -10.82
N ARG A 207 19.54 3.83 -10.81
CA ARG A 207 18.08 3.56 -10.86
C ARG A 207 17.34 4.16 -9.68
N TYR A 208 17.90 4.05 -8.48
CA TYR A 208 17.30 4.65 -7.29
C TYR A 208 17.26 6.18 -7.39
N MET A 209 18.33 6.81 -7.91
CA MET A 209 18.35 8.26 -8.11
C MET A 209 17.24 8.72 -9.05
N LEU A 210 17.05 8.05 -10.19
CA LEU A 210 15.99 8.35 -11.14
C LEU A 210 14.58 8.11 -10.53
N PHE A 211 14.39 6.99 -9.87
CA PHE A 211 13.14 6.67 -9.19
C PHE A 211 12.76 7.72 -8.16
N ALA A 212 13.69 8.13 -7.38
CA ALA A 212 13.46 9.10 -6.33
C ALA A 212 13.33 10.54 -6.84
N GLU A 213 13.88 10.88 -8.01
CA GLU A 213 13.61 12.14 -8.71
C GLU A 213 12.17 12.15 -9.21
N MET A 214 11.73 11.10 -9.90
CA MET A 214 10.35 10.92 -10.38
C MET A 214 9.32 11.05 -9.24
N LEU A 215 9.52 10.35 -8.12
CA LEU A 215 8.66 10.49 -6.94
C LEU A 215 8.65 11.92 -6.37
N GLY A 216 9.80 12.61 -6.46
CA GLY A 216 9.93 14.01 -6.04
C GLY A 216 9.09 14.96 -6.91
N GLU A 217 9.04 14.70 -8.20
CA GLU A 217 8.25 15.47 -9.16
C GLU A 217 6.74 15.21 -8.99
N GLU A 218 6.32 13.95 -8.93
CA GLU A 218 4.93 13.57 -8.66
C GLU A 218 4.41 14.21 -7.36
N ARG A 219 5.23 14.20 -6.30
CA ARG A 219 4.86 14.84 -5.03
C ARG A 219 4.72 16.35 -5.14
N LYS A 220 5.56 17.02 -5.93
CA LYS A 220 5.47 18.46 -6.16
C LYS A 220 4.21 18.79 -6.96
N GLU A 221 3.91 17.98 -7.97
CA GLU A 221 2.74 18.16 -8.82
C GLU A 221 1.45 17.94 -8.05
N GLY A 222 1.30 16.82 -7.33
CA GLY A 222 0.14 16.58 -6.48
C GLY A 222 -0.06 17.64 -5.39
N LYS A 223 1.04 18.21 -4.84
CA LYS A 223 0.94 19.34 -3.91
C LYS A 223 0.46 20.62 -4.58
N ARG A 224 0.87 20.86 -5.83
CA ARG A 224 0.42 21.99 -6.64
C ARG A 224 -1.07 21.86 -6.96
N GLU A 225 -1.46 20.70 -7.46
CA GLU A 225 -2.86 20.40 -7.80
C GLU A 225 -3.77 20.53 -6.59
N GLY A 226 -3.43 19.89 -5.47
CA GLY A 226 -4.21 19.99 -4.24
C GLY A 226 -4.30 21.42 -3.68
N ARG A 227 -3.27 22.27 -3.94
CA ARG A 227 -3.32 23.70 -3.58
C ARG A 227 -4.27 24.49 -4.49
N GLU A 228 -4.25 24.19 -5.80
CA GLU A 228 -5.13 24.83 -6.77
C GLU A 228 -6.59 24.41 -6.56
N GLU A 229 -6.85 23.13 -6.31
CA GLU A 229 -8.18 22.62 -5.95
C GLU A 229 -8.70 23.23 -4.65
N GLY A 230 -7.87 23.22 -3.60
CA GLY A 230 -8.22 23.84 -2.32
C GLY A 230 -8.52 25.34 -2.45
N LYS A 231 -7.80 26.05 -3.34
CA LYS A 231 -8.10 27.46 -3.64
C LYS A 231 -9.46 27.62 -4.33
N LYS A 232 -9.74 26.83 -5.36
CA LYS A 232 -11.03 26.86 -6.08
C LYS A 232 -12.21 26.53 -5.15
N LEU A 233 -12.05 25.48 -4.33
CA LEU A 233 -13.07 25.10 -3.34
C LEU A 233 -13.31 26.24 -2.33
N GLY A 234 -12.24 26.88 -1.85
CA GLY A 234 -12.34 28.03 -0.96
C GLY A 234 -13.03 29.23 -1.60
N GLU A 235 -12.72 29.55 -2.87
CA GLU A 235 -13.35 30.62 -3.63
C GLU A 235 -14.86 30.34 -3.82
N ASN A 236 -15.23 29.14 -4.27
CA ASN A 236 -16.63 28.75 -4.44
C ASN A 236 -17.42 28.84 -3.14
N ARG A 237 -16.83 28.39 -2.03
CA ARG A 237 -17.44 28.42 -0.70
C ARG A 237 -17.70 29.84 -0.22
N ILE A 238 -16.80 30.77 -0.50
CA ILE A 238 -17.01 32.19 -0.18
C ILE A 238 -18.15 32.78 -1.03
N LEU A 239 -18.22 32.44 -2.31
CA LEU A 239 -19.30 32.88 -3.19
C LEU A 239 -20.66 32.36 -2.70
N GLU A 240 -20.75 31.07 -2.38
CA GLU A 240 -21.97 30.46 -1.83
C GLU A 240 -22.37 31.10 -0.48
N LEU A 241 -21.41 31.41 0.37
CA LEU A 241 -21.68 32.13 1.62
C LEU A 241 -22.27 33.50 1.37
N LEU A 242 -21.74 34.26 0.41
CA LEU A 242 -22.23 35.60 0.07
C LEU A 242 -23.66 35.54 -0.47
N GLU A 243 -23.96 34.56 -1.35
CA GLU A 243 -25.31 34.34 -1.87
C GLU A 243 -26.33 34.03 -0.76
N LYS A 244 -25.99 33.08 0.13
CA LYS A 244 -26.85 32.72 1.27
C LYS A 244 -27.03 33.83 2.26
N MET A 245 -26.02 34.69 2.47
CA MET A 245 -26.15 35.89 3.30
C MET A 245 -27.12 36.91 2.68
N GLU A 246 -27.05 37.09 1.37
CA GLU A 246 -27.95 38.01 0.65
C GLU A 246 -29.38 37.50 0.68
N GLU A 247 -29.64 36.22 0.40
CA GLU A 247 -30.95 35.57 0.51
C GLU A 247 -31.56 35.68 1.92
N ALA A 248 -30.74 35.64 2.93
CA ALA A 248 -31.15 35.79 4.32
C ALA A 248 -31.39 37.26 4.74
N GLY A 249 -31.25 38.21 3.81
CA GLY A 249 -31.40 39.66 4.08
C GLY A 249 -30.25 40.23 4.93
N LEU A 250 -29.14 39.50 5.06
CA LEU A 250 -27.93 39.98 5.68
C LEU A 250 -27.06 40.62 4.61
N SER A 251 -26.99 41.96 4.58
CA SER A 251 -26.05 42.64 3.69
C SER A 251 -24.61 42.16 3.98
N PRO A 252 -23.92 41.53 3.01
CA PRO A 252 -22.60 40.97 3.27
C PRO A 252 -21.59 42.07 3.56
N ASP A 253 -21.15 42.17 4.79
CA ASP A 253 -20.04 43.05 5.18
C ASP A 253 -18.71 42.40 4.81
N ILE A 254 -18.29 42.58 3.56
CA ILE A 254 -17.04 42.02 3.01
C ILE A 254 -15.82 42.52 3.80
N SER A 255 -15.85 43.78 4.32
CA SER A 255 -14.79 44.31 5.15
C SER A 255 -14.66 43.55 6.44
N ARG A 256 -15.80 43.19 7.04
CA ARG A 256 -15.84 42.41 8.29
C ARG A 256 -15.40 40.97 8.11
N LEU A 257 -15.84 40.33 7.03
CA LEU A 257 -15.36 38.98 6.65
C LEU A 257 -13.85 38.90 6.46
N LYS A 258 -13.23 40.00 5.99
CA LYS A 258 -11.77 40.05 5.78
C LYS A 258 -10.97 40.44 7.01
N ARG A 259 -11.52 41.24 7.91
CA ARG A 259 -10.76 41.90 8.98
C ARG A 259 -11.01 41.34 10.37
N GLU A 260 -12.18 40.75 10.64
CA GLU A 260 -12.51 40.18 11.95
C GLU A 260 -12.16 38.68 11.97
N PRO A 261 -11.13 38.25 12.72
CA PRO A 261 -10.85 36.84 12.90
C PRO A 261 -12.06 36.14 13.51
N GLY A 262 -12.46 35.00 12.96
CA GLY A 262 -13.59 34.19 13.40
C GLY A 262 -14.97 34.64 12.90
N TYR A 263 -15.13 35.85 12.31
CA TYR A 263 -16.43 36.23 11.73
C TYR A 263 -16.77 35.39 10.49
N LEU A 264 -15.79 35.11 9.65
CA LEU A 264 -15.93 34.21 8.51
C LEU A 264 -16.33 32.81 8.95
N GLU A 265 -15.62 32.24 9.92
CA GLU A 265 -15.90 30.90 10.47
C GLU A 265 -17.32 30.84 11.05
N LYS A 266 -17.70 31.84 11.84
CA LYS A 266 -19.05 31.94 12.40
C LYS A 266 -20.15 32.02 11.33
N MET A 267 -19.90 32.69 10.23
CA MET A 267 -20.86 32.76 9.11
C MET A 267 -20.91 31.45 8.34
N LEU A 268 -19.77 30.82 8.10
CA LEU A 268 -19.71 29.49 7.50
C LEU A 268 -20.49 28.45 8.33
N GLU A 269 -20.31 28.43 9.65
CA GLU A 269 -21.09 27.58 10.57
C GLU A 269 -22.59 27.88 10.51
N LYS A 270 -22.96 29.17 10.55
CA LYS A 270 -24.36 29.61 10.53
C LYS A 270 -25.10 29.15 9.28
N PHE A 271 -24.40 29.12 8.14
CA PHE A 271 -24.98 28.72 6.85
C PHE A 271 -24.66 27.26 6.45
N HIS A 272 -24.16 26.45 7.41
CA HIS A 272 -23.80 25.03 7.21
C HIS A 272 -22.80 24.81 6.06
N LEU A 273 -21.81 25.70 5.99
CA LEU A 273 -20.70 25.65 5.04
C LEU A 273 -19.36 25.34 5.73
N SER A 274 -19.36 24.92 6.99
CA SER A 274 -18.14 24.70 7.79
C SER A 274 -17.43 23.38 7.51
N ASP A 275 -18.11 22.35 7.03
CA ASP A 275 -17.54 21.02 6.89
C ASP A 275 -16.85 20.81 5.55
N PHE A 276 -15.59 20.34 5.61
CA PHE A 276 -14.79 19.85 4.48
C PHE A 276 -15.11 18.37 4.13
N ASP A 277 -16.20 17.81 4.66
CA ASP A 277 -16.57 16.42 4.46
C ASP A 277 -17.62 16.29 3.33
N GLN A 278 -17.12 16.15 2.11
CA GLN A 278 -17.71 15.31 1.08
C GLN A 278 -16.62 14.79 0.13
#